data_7150082ff424112246da608e84f16ecb
#
_entry.id   7150082ff424112246da608e84f16ecb
#
_cell.length_a   1.000
_cell.length_b   1.000
_cell.length_c   1.000
_cell.angle_alpha   90.00
_cell.angle_beta   90.00
_cell.angle_gamma   90.00
#
_symmetry.space_group_name_H-M   'P 1'
#
loop_
_entity.id
_entity.type
_entity.pdbx_description
1 polymer ?
#
loop_
_entity_poly.entity_id
_entity_poly.type
_entity_poly.pdbx_seq_one_letter_code
_entity_poly.pdbx_strand_id
1 'polypeptide(L)'
;EISACLVGSEMCIRDSKKEIEWALSVTGTSAFRHRSINDLSGGQRQRVWIAMALAQRTDIIFLDEPTTYLDISHQLEILNLVQKLNEEEGCTIVMVLHDINQAIRFSDYLIAMKDGDITATGTTNEVLTTDILEKVFNIDGIIDEDPRTGKPMLVAYDLFCKTYS
;
A
#
# COMPACT_ATOMS: atom_id res chain seq x y z
N GLU A 1 -18.65 2.74 16.60
CA GLU A 1 -19.45 1.49 16.48
C GLU A 1 -19.12 0.76 15.18
N ILE A 2 -17.90 0.25 15.10
CA ILE A 2 -17.43 -0.56 13.94
C ILE A 2 -18.15 -1.93 13.92
N SER A 3 -18.78 -2.29 15.01
CA SER A 3 -19.42 -3.61 15.22
C SER A 3 -20.81 -3.79 14.58
N ALA A 4 -21.39 -2.73 13.99
CA ALA A 4 -22.82 -2.76 13.60
C ALA A 4 -23.09 -3.13 12.13
N CYS A 5 -22.07 -3.37 11.30
CA CYS A 5 -22.26 -3.59 9.86
C CYS A 5 -22.32 -5.06 9.40
N LEU A 6 -22.26 -6.04 10.32
CA LEU A 6 -22.25 -7.47 9.96
C LEU A 6 -23.36 -8.22 10.71
N VAL A 7 -24.57 -8.24 10.16
CA VAL A 7 -25.70 -9.06 10.67
C VAL A 7 -25.83 -10.32 9.83
N GLY A 8 -25.43 -11.44 10.40
CA GLY A 8 -25.69 -12.80 9.95
C GLY A 8 -26.04 -13.70 11.13
N SER A 9 -26.48 -14.95 10.90
CA SER A 9 -26.89 -15.88 11.93
C SER A 9 -25.92 -15.99 13.13
N GLU A 10 -26.36 -16.42 14.31
CA GLU A 10 -25.53 -16.47 15.55
C GLU A 10 -24.20 -17.22 15.38
N MET A 11 -24.11 -18.16 14.47
CA MET A 11 -22.89 -18.89 14.14
C MET A 11 -21.91 -17.99 13.36
N CYS A 12 -22.40 -17.21 12.40
CA CYS A 12 -21.59 -16.19 11.67
C CYS A 12 -21.12 -15.06 12.58
N ILE A 13 -21.91 -14.64 13.58
CA ILE A 13 -21.55 -13.57 14.52
C ILE A 13 -20.35 -13.97 15.41
N ARG A 14 -20.27 -15.24 15.80
CA ARG A 14 -19.18 -15.73 16.67
C ARG A 14 -17.85 -15.82 15.90
N ASP A 15 -17.89 -16.26 14.66
CA ASP A 15 -16.72 -16.31 13.79
C ASP A 15 -16.29 -14.88 13.39
N SER A 16 -17.22 -14.02 13.02
CA SER A 16 -16.95 -12.59 12.73
C SER A 16 -16.28 -11.85 13.90
N LYS A 17 -16.61 -12.19 15.16
CA LYS A 17 -15.94 -11.57 16.32
C LYS A 17 -14.46 -11.96 16.41
N LYS A 18 -14.11 -13.21 16.14
CA LYS A 18 -12.72 -13.67 16.13
C LYS A 18 -11.92 -12.99 15.03
N GLU A 19 -12.50 -12.84 13.84
CA GLU A 19 -11.87 -12.17 12.71
C GLU A 19 -11.63 -10.68 13.00
N ILE A 20 -12.58 -10.01 13.62
CA ILE A 20 -12.43 -8.62 14.05
C ILE A 20 -11.31 -8.49 15.11
N GLU A 21 -11.29 -9.38 16.13
CA GLU A 21 -10.23 -9.35 17.17
C GLU A 21 -8.84 -9.57 16.55
N TRP A 22 -8.73 -10.55 15.66
CA TRP A 22 -7.50 -10.81 14.92
C TRP A 22 -7.08 -9.59 14.10
N ALA A 23 -7.96 -9.04 13.28
CA ALA A 23 -7.66 -7.89 12.43
C ALA A 23 -7.21 -6.66 13.24
N LEU A 24 -7.90 -6.36 14.36
CA LEU A 24 -7.51 -5.29 15.28
C LEU A 24 -6.14 -5.53 15.93
N SER A 25 -5.84 -6.78 16.27
CA SER A 25 -4.55 -7.15 16.87
C SER A 25 -3.40 -6.97 15.88
N VAL A 26 -3.53 -7.53 14.67
CA VAL A 26 -2.49 -7.50 13.64
C VAL A 26 -2.19 -6.07 13.18
N THR A 27 -3.21 -5.22 13.08
CA THR A 27 -3.05 -3.81 12.68
C THR A 27 -2.66 -2.89 13.84
N GLY A 28 -2.61 -3.41 15.09
CA GLY A 28 -2.31 -2.62 16.28
C GLY A 28 -3.38 -1.59 16.62
N THR A 29 -4.65 -1.85 16.23
CA THR A 29 -5.77 -0.90 16.42
C THR A 29 -6.73 -1.28 17.55
N SER A 30 -6.43 -2.31 18.34
CA SER A 30 -7.27 -2.78 19.45
C SER A 30 -7.62 -1.68 20.46
N ALA A 31 -6.71 -0.73 20.72
CA ALA A 31 -6.94 0.40 21.61
C ALA A 31 -7.99 1.40 21.09
N PHE A 32 -8.33 1.36 19.82
CA PHE A 32 -9.27 2.28 19.17
C PHE A 32 -10.68 1.71 19.02
N ARG A 33 -10.88 0.48 19.44
CA ARG A 33 -12.13 -0.30 19.25
C ARG A 33 -13.41 0.47 19.60
N HIS A 34 -13.37 1.27 20.65
CA HIS A 34 -14.54 2.03 21.16
C HIS A 34 -14.47 3.52 20.87
N ARG A 35 -13.48 3.96 20.09
CA ARG A 35 -13.36 5.36 19.67
C ARG A 35 -14.17 5.62 18.42
N SER A 36 -14.64 6.85 18.27
CA SER A 36 -15.19 7.33 17.01
C SER A 36 -14.05 7.43 15.98
N ILE A 37 -14.31 7.06 14.73
CA ILE A 37 -13.33 7.19 13.65
C ILE A 37 -12.91 8.66 13.42
N ASN A 38 -13.78 9.60 13.76
CA ASN A 38 -13.51 11.04 13.65
C ASN A 38 -12.48 11.55 14.67
N ASP A 39 -12.31 10.82 15.78
CA ASP A 39 -11.37 11.17 16.86
C ASP A 39 -9.97 10.56 16.63
N LEU A 40 -9.77 9.87 15.50
CA LEU A 40 -8.52 9.22 15.15
C LEU A 40 -7.65 10.12 14.27
N SER A 41 -6.33 10.07 14.48
CA SER A 41 -5.37 10.67 13.53
C SER A 41 -5.45 10.02 12.14
N GLY A 42 -4.89 10.65 11.11
CA GLY A 42 -4.87 10.11 9.75
C GLY A 42 -4.29 8.70 9.68
N GLY A 43 -3.12 8.46 10.26
CA GLY A 43 -2.49 7.15 10.29
C GLY A 43 -3.27 6.11 11.11
N GLN A 44 -3.87 6.51 12.25
CA GLN A 44 -4.73 5.63 13.02
C GLN A 44 -5.98 5.22 12.24
N ARG A 45 -6.59 6.16 11.54
CA ARG A 45 -7.76 5.92 10.68
C ARG A 45 -7.42 4.97 9.53
N GLN A 46 -6.26 5.17 8.89
CA GLN A 46 -5.80 4.29 7.81
C GLN A 46 -5.61 2.85 8.28
N ARG A 47 -4.99 2.64 9.46
CA ARG A 47 -4.85 1.31 10.07
C ARG A 47 -6.21 0.66 10.38
N VAL A 48 -7.19 1.44 10.83
CA VAL A 48 -8.56 0.93 11.06
C VAL A 48 -9.21 0.50 9.74
N TRP A 49 -9.04 1.24 8.65
CA TRP A 49 -9.56 0.82 7.34
C TRP A 49 -8.91 -0.47 6.83
N ILE A 50 -7.60 -0.62 7.01
CA ILE A 50 -6.90 -1.88 6.72
C ILE A 50 -7.46 -3.01 7.60
N ALA A 51 -7.68 -2.77 8.89
CA ALA A 51 -8.30 -3.76 9.77
C ALA A 51 -9.70 -4.19 9.30
N MET A 52 -10.50 -3.26 8.80
CA MET A 52 -11.83 -3.55 8.24
C MET A 52 -11.74 -4.43 6.99
N ALA A 53 -10.78 -4.19 6.11
CA ALA A 53 -10.55 -5.02 4.93
C ALA A 53 -10.09 -6.44 5.33
N LEU A 54 -9.14 -6.55 6.26
CA LEU A 54 -8.65 -7.82 6.78
C LEU A 54 -9.72 -8.66 7.47
N ALA A 55 -10.63 -8.03 8.21
CA ALA A 55 -11.73 -8.74 8.89
C ALA A 55 -12.69 -9.46 7.95
N GLN A 56 -12.64 -9.15 6.65
CA GLN A 56 -13.42 -9.85 5.61
C GLN A 56 -12.78 -11.17 5.16
N ARG A 57 -11.55 -11.48 5.60
CA ARG A 57 -10.83 -12.71 5.24
C ARG A 57 -10.75 -12.94 3.73
N THR A 58 -10.46 -11.91 2.98
CA THR A 58 -10.21 -12.01 1.53
C THR A 58 -8.75 -12.35 1.27
N ASP A 59 -8.51 -13.20 0.27
CA ASP A 59 -7.15 -13.56 -0.14
C ASP A 59 -6.42 -12.39 -0.83
N ILE A 60 -7.18 -11.43 -1.36
CA ILE A 60 -6.67 -10.27 -2.07
C ILE A 60 -7.24 -8.99 -1.45
N ILE A 61 -6.37 -8.04 -1.17
CA ILE A 61 -6.72 -6.73 -0.62
C ILE A 61 -6.28 -5.66 -1.61
N PHE A 62 -7.20 -4.75 -1.96
CA PHE A 62 -6.92 -3.57 -2.77
C PHE A 62 -6.84 -2.34 -1.87
N LEU A 63 -5.75 -1.59 -1.97
CA LEU A 63 -5.53 -0.35 -1.26
C LEU A 63 -5.30 0.78 -2.26
N ASP A 64 -6.21 1.74 -2.29
CA ASP A 64 -6.11 2.91 -3.13
C ASP A 64 -5.43 4.04 -2.35
N GLU A 65 -4.22 4.41 -2.75
CA GLU A 65 -3.39 5.45 -2.14
C GLU A 65 -3.31 5.40 -0.60
N PRO A 66 -2.90 4.29 0.01
CA PRO A 66 -2.98 4.11 1.45
C PRO A 66 -2.03 5.04 2.25
N THR A 67 -1.12 5.74 1.58
CA THR A 67 -0.13 6.64 2.18
C THR A 67 -0.44 8.13 1.98
N THR A 68 -1.47 8.47 1.21
CA THR A 68 -1.81 9.86 0.88
C THR A 68 -2.25 10.63 2.13
N TYR A 69 -1.84 11.89 2.24
CA TYR A 69 -2.05 12.79 3.38
C TYR A 69 -1.40 12.38 4.71
N LEU A 70 -0.46 11.44 4.68
CA LEU A 70 0.32 11.03 5.85
C LEU A 70 1.73 11.63 5.78
N ASP A 71 2.32 11.93 6.92
CA ASP A 71 3.75 12.24 7.00
C ASP A 71 4.60 10.99 6.75
N ILE A 72 5.88 11.18 6.48
CA ILE A 72 6.82 10.11 6.08
C ILE A 72 6.85 8.96 7.10
N SER A 73 6.79 9.26 8.40
CA SER A 73 6.84 8.23 9.43
C SER A 73 5.60 7.34 9.41
N HIS A 74 4.42 7.95 9.29
CA HIS A 74 3.15 7.23 9.21
C HIS A 74 3.00 6.49 7.88
N GLN A 75 3.51 7.03 6.76
CA GLN A 75 3.56 6.30 5.49
C GLN A 75 4.36 5.00 5.63
N LEU A 76 5.57 5.07 6.21
CA LEU A 76 6.41 3.90 6.44
C LEU A 76 5.76 2.89 7.40
N GLU A 77 5.06 3.35 8.43
CA GLU A 77 4.32 2.47 9.33
C GLU A 77 3.23 1.69 8.61
N ILE A 78 2.47 2.34 7.70
CA ILE A 78 1.44 1.67 6.89
C ILE A 78 2.08 0.68 5.91
N LEU A 79 3.13 1.08 5.21
CA LEU A 79 3.80 0.21 4.23
C LEU A 79 4.46 -1.01 4.90
N ASN A 80 5.10 -0.83 6.06
CA ASN A 80 5.62 -1.95 6.85
C ASN A 80 4.50 -2.88 7.37
N LEU A 81 3.35 -2.33 7.78
CA LEU A 81 2.20 -3.13 8.16
C LEU A 81 1.70 -3.96 6.97
N VAL A 82 1.57 -3.36 5.80
CA VAL A 82 1.13 -4.02 4.56
C VAL A 82 2.10 -5.15 4.18
N GLN A 83 3.41 -4.89 4.23
CA GLN A 83 4.43 -5.90 3.97
C GLN A 83 4.32 -7.08 4.96
N LYS A 84 4.19 -6.78 6.25
CA LYS A 84 4.00 -7.81 7.28
C LYS A 84 2.76 -8.68 7.03
N LEU A 85 1.64 -8.07 6.61
CA LEU A 85 0.42 -8.80 6.27
C LEU A 85 0.61 -9.74 5.07
N ASN A 86 1.39 -9.33 4.08
CA ASN A 86 1.73 -10.18 2.95
C ASN A 86 2.62 -11.35 3.39
N GLU A 87 3.69 -11.08 4.15
CA GLU A 87 4.69 -12.08 4.55
C GLU A 87 4.15 -13.07 5.60
N GLU A 88 3.44 -12.60 6.63
CA GLU A 88 3.00 -13.42 7.77
C GLU A 88 1.61 -14.03 7.59
N GLU A 89 0.70 -13.31 6.93
CA GLU A 89 -0.71 -13.74 6.78
C GLU A 89 -1.01 -14.28 5.38
N GLY A 90 -0.06 -14.20 4.44
CA GLY A 90 -0.19 -14.71 3.08
C GLY A 90 -1.18 -13.93 2.21
N CYS A 91 -1.57 -12.72 2.60
CA CYS A 91 -2.48 -11.89 1.81
C CYS A 91 -1.80 -11.36 0.55
N THR A 92 -2.43 -11.49 -0.60
CA THR A 92 -2.02 -10.75 -1.80
C THR A 92 -2.50 -9.31 -1.70
N ILE A 93 -1.59 -8.34 -1.81
CA ILE A 93 -1.95 -6.93 -1.69
C ILE A 93 -1.66 -6.20 -2.98
N VAL A 94 -2.66 -5.54 -3.50
CA VAL A 94 -2.57 -4.65 -4.66
C VAL A 94 -2.77 -3.23 -4.17
N MET A 95 -1.79 -2.35 -4.39
CA MET A 95 -1.89 -0.96 -3.92
C MET A 95 -1.49 0.03 -5.00
N VAL A 96 -2.15 1.18 -5.00
CA VAL A 96 -1.78 2.33 -5.82
C VAL A 96 -0.90 3.24 -4.98
N LEU A 97 0.29 3.56 -5.49
CA LEU A 97 1.25 4.45 -4.86
C LEU A 97 1.73 5.52 -5.85
N HIS A 98 1.91 6.74 -5.35
CA HIS A 98 2.43 7.86 -6.16
C HIS A 98 3.95 8.02 -6.05
N ASP A 99 4.54 7.61 -4.93
CA ASP A 99 5.98 7.65 -4.73
C ASP A 99 6.63 6.41 -5.36
N ILE A 100 7.46 6.65 -6.39
CA ILE A 100 8.14 5.59 -7.15
C ILE A 100 9.05 4.77 -6.22
N ASN A 101 9.79 5.40 -5.32
CA ASN A 101 10.71 4.70 -4.44
C ASN A 101 9.96 3.86 -3.40
N GLN A 102 8.82 4.33 -2.89
CA GLN A 102 7.95 3.53 -2.03
C GLN A 102 7.38 2.33 -2.80
N ALA A 103 6.88 2.54 -4.02
CA ALA A 103 6.36 1.47 -4.84
C ALA A 103 7.41 0.38 -5.09
N ILE A 104 8.63 0.75 -5.44
CA ILE A 104 9.73 -0.18 -5.67
C ILE A 104 10.10 -0.94 -4.39
N ARG A 105 10.28 -0.21 -3.31
CA ARG A 105 10.77 -0.77 -2.05
C ARG A 105 9.81 -1.81 -1.46
N PHE A 106 8.51 -1.54 -1.51
CA PHE A 106 7.48 -2.32 -0.83
C PHE A 106 6.68 -3.26 -1.74
N SER A 107 7.06 -3.43 -3.00
CA SER A 107 6.40 -4.34 -3.93
C SER A 107 7.36 -5.41 -4.45
N ASP A 108 6.82 -6.58 -4.77
CA ASP A 108 7.53 -7.65 -5.49
C ASP A 108 7.33 -7.51 -6.99
N TYR A 109 6.17 -6.98 -7.38
CA TYR A 109 5.74 -6.83 -8.76
C TYR A 109 5.12 -5.45 -8.97
N LEU A 110 5.44 -4.82 -10.09
CA LEU A 110 4.96 -3.49 -10.45
C LEU A 110 4.11 -3.53 -11.72
N ILE A 111 3.10 -2.69 -11.73
CA ILE A 111 2.28 -2.38 -12.91
C ILE A 111 2.36 -0.87 -13.13
N ALA A 112 3.07 -0.44 -14.17
CA ALA A 112 3.14 0.97 -14.55
C ALA A 112 2.02 1.28 -15.55
N MET A 113 1.24 2.32 -15.25
CA MET A 113 0.08 2.75 -16.04
C MET A 113 0.23 4.19 -16.50
N LYS A 114 -0.26 4.49 -17.69
CA LYS A 114 -0.39 5.85 -18.23
C LYS A 114 -1.65 5.97 -19.07
N ASP A 115 -2.39 7.03 -18.88
CA ASP A 115 -3.60 7.37 -19.66
C ASP A 115 -4.64 6.23 -19.72
N GLY A 116 -4.69 5.39 -18.68
CA GLY A 116 -5.60 4.24 -18.59
C GLY A 116 -5.03 2.93 -19.14
N ASP A 117 -3.88 2.96 -19.80
CA ASP A 117 -3.23 1.77 -20.38
C ASP A 117 -2.08 1.25 -19.50
N ILE A 118 -1.91 -0.07 -19.50
CA ILE A 118 -0.75 -0.71 -18.86
C ILE A 118 0.46 -0.57 -19.80
N THR A 119 1.46 0.19 -19.35
CA THR A 119 2.67 0.46 -20.13
C THR A 119 3.78 -0.55 -19.87
N ALA A 120 3.92 -1.00 -18.62
CA ALA A 120 4.89 -2.04 -18.25
C ALA A 120 4.39 -2.83 -17.05
N THR A 121 4.82 -4.10 -16.97
CA THR A 121 4.60 -4.98 -15.82
C THR A 121 5.82 -5.84 -15.59
N GLY A 122 6.15 -6.16 -14.36
CA GLY A 122 7.29 -7.01 -14.04
C GLY A 122 7.80 -6.79 -12.62
N THR A 123 8.94 -7.37 -12.32
CA THR A 123 9.68 -7.12 -11.09
C THR A 123 10.15 -5.67 -11.03
N THR A 124 10.56 -5.22 -9.87
CA THR A 124 11.05 -3.84 -9.67
C THR A 124 12.22 -3.50 -10.60
N ASN A 125 13.13 -4.44 -10.85
CA ASN A 125 14.26 -4.26 -11.77
C ASN A 125 13.85 -4.18 -13.25
N GLU A 126 12.79 -4.87 -13.63
CA GLU A 126 12.29 -4.87 -15.01
C GLU A 126 11.51 -3.60 -15.34
N VAL A 127 10.81 -3.04 -14.35
CA VAL A 127 9.93 -1.88 -14.56
C VAL A 127 10.64 -0.56 -14.29
N LEU A 128 11.53 -0.46 -13.29
CA LEU A 128 12.26 0.78 -13.06
C LEU A 128 13.44 0.91 -14.06
N THR A 129 13.16 1.49 -15.19
CA THR A 129 14.14 1.81 -16.25
C THR A 129 13.99 3.27 -16.68
N THR A 130 15.05 3.86 -17.23
CA THR A 130 15.01 5.24 -17.75
C THR A 130 13.95 5.39 -18.85
N ASP A 131 13.74 4.37 -19.68
CA ASP A 131 12.71 4.34 -20.72
C ASP A 131 11.28 4.44 -20.13
N ILE A 132 11.01 3.71 -19.04
CA ILE A 132 9.71 3.77 -18.36
C ILE A 132 9.54 5.09 -17.60
N LEU A 133 10.60 5.62 -16.99
CA LEU A 133 10.57 6.95 -16.35
C LEU A 133 10.20 8.04 -17.37
N GLU A 134 10.80 8.01 -18.57
CA GLU A 134 10.46 8.93 -19.64
C GLU A 134 9.01 8.72 -20.12
N LYS A 135 8.65 7.50 -20.48
CA LYS A 135 7.36 7.20 -21.11
C LYS A 135 6.17 7.41 -20.18
N VAL A 136 6.28 6.97 -18.93
CA VAL A 136 5.16 6.99 -17.97
C VAL A 136 5.11 8.31 -17.24
N PHE A 137 6.25 8.75 -16.69
CA PHE A 137 6.31 9.90 -15.77
C PHE A 137 6.81 11.19 -16.44
N ASN A 138 7.32 11.12 -17.68
CA ASN A 138 7.93 12.24 -18.41
C ASN A 138 9.10 12.88 -17.63
N ILE A 139 9.92 12.04 -17.01
CA ILE A 139 11.12 12.44 -16.27
C ILE A 139 12.36 11.73 -16.82
N ASP A 140 13.49 12.43 -16.73
CA ASP A 140 14.82 11.86 -16.86
C ASP A 140 15.37 11.63 -15.46
N GLY A 141 15.84 10.42 -15.17
CA GLY A 141 16.19 10.03 -13.81
C GLY A 141 17.42 9.15 -13.70
N ILE A 142 18.16 9.35 -12.61
CA ILE A 142 19.31 8.52 -12.23
C ILE A 142 18.80 7.41 -11.31
N ILE A 143 19.04 6.16 -11.73
CA ILE A 143 18.69 4.95 -10.97
C ILE A 143 19.97 4.40 -10.36
N ASP A 144 19.91 4.06 -9.09
CA ASP A 144 20.99 3.41 -8.33
C ASP A 144 20.39 2.33 -7.42
N GLU A 145 21.20 1.63 -6.65
CA GLU A 145 20.75 0.59 -5.71
C GLU A 145 20.46 1.17 -4.32
N ASP A 146 19.30 0.84 -3.74
CA ASP A 146 19.00 1.14 -2.34
C ASP A 146 19.90 0.28 -1.44
N PRO A 147 20.83 0.87 -0.66
CA PRO A 147 21.78 0.14 0.16
C PRO A 147 21.14 -0.68 1.30
N ARG A 148 19.84 -0.49 1.58
CA ARG A 148 19.11 -1.23 2.61
C ARG A 148 18.40 -2.46 2.06
N THR A 149 17.93 -2.38 0.81
CA THR A 149 17.08 -3.43 0.24
C THR A 149 17.70 -4.14 -0.95
N GLY A 150 18.75 -3.57 -1.56
CA GLY A 150 19.32 -4.04 -2.82
C GLY A 150 18.40 -3.88 -4.03
N LYS A 151 17.24 -3.24 -3.85
CA LYS A 151 16.31 -2.92 -4.94
C LYS A 151 16.75 -1.64 -5.64
N PRO A 152 16.40 -1.45 -6.92
CA PRO A 152 16.69 -0.18 -7.60
C PRO A 152 15.92 0.96 -6.95
N MET A 153 16.50 2.16 -6.97
CA MET A 153 15.87 3.38 -6.48
C MET A 153 16.15 4.56 -7.40
N LEU A 154 15.20 5.47 -7.49
CA LEU A 154 15.36 6.75 -8.19
C LEU A 154 16.06 7.74 -7.27
N VAL A 155 17.32 8.13 -7.60
CA VAL A 155 18.16 8.98 -6.74
C VAL A 155 17.97 10.46 -7.04
N ALA A 156 17.91 10.80 -8.33
CA ALA A 156 17.72 12.17 -8.80
C ALA A 156 16.92 12.15 -10.10
N TYR A 157 16.16 13.20 -10.36
CA TYR A 157 15.36 13.32 -11.56
C TYR A 157 15.03 14.75 -11.89
N ASP A 158 14.85 15.00 -13.20
CA ASP A 158 14.37 16.25 -13.77
C ASP A 158 13.25 15.97 -14.79
N LEU A 159 12.57 17.02 -15.23
CA LEU A 159 11.61 16.88 -16.32
C LEU A 159 12.31 16.44 -17.60
N PHE A 160 11.78 15.44 -18.28
CA PHE A 160 12.28 15.02 -19.57
C PHE A 160 12.03 16.13 -20.60
N CYS A 161 13.10 16.85 -20.99
CA CYS A 161 13.04 17.87 -22.03
C CYS A 161 13.29 17.23 -23.39
N LYS A 162 12.25 17.03 -24.21
CA LYS A 162 12.46 16.77 -25.64
C LYS A 162 13.16 17.97 -26.24
N THR A 163 14.46 17.88 -26.50
CA THR A 163 15.18 18.80 -27.38
C THR A 163 14.54 18.67 -28.77
N TYR A 164 13.69 19.61 -29.15
CA TYR A 164 13.27 19.76 -30.52
C TYR A 164 14.49 20.19 -31.34
N SER A 165 15.07 19.24 -32.10
CA SER A 165 16.08 19.48 -33.11
C SER A 165 15.42 19.94 -34.41
#